data_4550f92aafbf263a5e040badeecc9e9f
#
_entry.id   4550f92aafbf263a5e040badeecc9e9f
#
_cell.length_a   1.000
_cell.length_b   1.000
_cell.length_c   1.000
_cell.angle_alpha   90.00
_cell.angle_beta   90.00
_cell.angle_gamma   90.00
#
_symmetry.space_group_name_H-M   'P 1'
#
loop_
_entity.id
_entity.type
_entity.pdbx_description
1 polymer ?
#
loop_
_entity_poly.entity_id
_entity_poly.type
_entity_poly.pdbx_seq_one_letter_code
_entity_poly.pdbx_strand_id
1 'polypeptide(L)'
;MKARFVRGSETRLRIIRTAADLFHKQGARATSPDEIIEASQTGKGQFYHYFKSKEGLVHEVLQTYLDEIKSGAAPVDYEISSWRDLEKWFRAHVELQKHYEMTRGCPFGTLGNEATVNDELIRQDVSLIFEVIKNKLAAFFVKEKAKGKLAKQADPERMADFCIS
;
A
#
# COMPACT_ATOMS: atom_id res chain seq x y z
N MET A 1 -22.31 6.20 25.05
CA MET A 1 -20.86 5.99 24.90
C MET A 1 -20.46 5.36 23.57
N LYS A 2 -21.19 4.37 23.01
CA LYS A 2 -20.89 3.73 21.69
C LYS A 2 -20.88 4.71 20.49
N ALA A 3 -21.81 5.67 20.36
CA ALA A 3 -21.89 6.57 19.22
C ALA A 3 -20.70 7.55 19.07
N ARG A 4 -20.04 7.93 20.17
CA ARG A 4 -18.85 8.81 20.15
C ARG A 4 -17.60 8.05 19.70
N PHE A 5 -17.51 6.77 20.04
CA PHE A 5 -16.39 5.88 19.66
C PHE A 5 -16.44 5.56 18.15
N VAL A 6 -17.63 5.30 17.61
CA VAL A 6 -17.86 5.05 16.18
C VAL A 6 -17.51 6.28 15.34
N ARG A 7 -17.97 7.48 15.72
CA ARG A 7 -17.65 8.73 15.01
C ARG A 7 -16.15 9.06 15.01
N GLY A 8 -15.44 8.72 16.09
CA GLY A 8 -13.99 8.92 16.18
C GLY A 8 -13.22 8.02 15.19
N SER A 9 -13.63 6.74 15.06
CA SER A 9 -13.03 5.81 14.12
C SER A 9 -13.33 6.19 12.66
N GLU A 10 -14.53 6.63 12.34
CA GLU A 10 -14.91 7.12 11.01
C GLU A 10 -14.12 8.36 10.59
N THR A 11 -13.94 9.32 11.50
CA THR A 11 -13.15 10.52 11.23
C THR A 11 -11.69 10.17 10.98
N ARG A 12 -11.09 9.29 11.80
CA ARG A 12 -9.72 8.83 11.63
C ARG A 12 -9.53 8.16 10.25
N LEU A 13 -10.41 7.24 9.88
CA LEU A 13 -10.37 6.56 8.59
C LEU A 13 -10.54 7.52 7.42
N ARG A 14 -11.40 8.52 7.53
CA ARG A 14 -11.57 9.55 6.50
C ARG A 14 -10.28 10.35 6.28
N ILE A 15 -9.58 10.75 7.36
CA ILE A 15 -8.30 11.45 7.24
C ILE A 15 -7.26 10.53 6.57
N ILE A 16 -7.15 9.26 6.95
CA ILE A 16 -6.21 8.31 6.34
C ILE A 16 -6.48 8.15 4.84
N ARG A 17 -7.75 7.94 4.43
CA ARG A 17 -8.12 7.79 3.02
C ARG A 17 -7.84 9.04 2.20
N THR A 18 -8.15 10.22 2.73
CA THR A 18 -7.85 11.50 2.10
C THR A 18 -6.34 11.69 1.94
N ALA A 19 -5.57 11.40 2.98
CA ALA A 19 -4.12 11.48 2.93
C ALA A 19 -3.53 10.47 1.93
N ALA A 20 -4.02 9.23 1.90
CA ALA A 20 -3.60 8.21 0.96
C ALA A 20 -3.78 8.65 -0.50
N ASP A 21 -4.93 9.27 -0.83
CA ASP A 21 -5.18 9.79 -2.18
C ASP A 21 -4.25 10.97 -2.53
N LEU A 22 -4.09 11.94 -1.63
CA LEU A 22 -3.19 13.08 -1.82
C LEU A 22 -1.73 12.63 -1.95
N PHE A 23 -1.26 11.73 -1.08
CA PHE A 23 0.10 11.18 -1.16
C PHE A 23 0.34 10.41 -2.45
N HIS A 24 -0.65 9.64 -2.91
CA HIS A 24 -0.55 8.91 -4.16
C HIS A 24 -0.56 9.85 -5.39
N LYS A 25 -1.24 10.98 -5.30
CA LYS A 25 -1.35 11.97 -6.38
C LYS A 25 -0.10 12.84 -6.52
N GLN A 26 0.45 13.33 -5.43
CA GLN A 26 1.48 14.38 -5.44
C GLN A 26 2.67 14.12 -4.51
N GLY A 27 2.67 12.99 -3.80
CA GLY A 27 3.68 12.64 -2.81
C GLY A 27 3.40 13.22 -1.42
N ALA A 28 4.01 12.63 -0.39
CA ALA A 28 3.88 13.10 0.98
C ALA A 28 4.63 14.41 1.21
N ARG A 29 5.77 14.64 0.54
CA ARG A 29 6.53 15.89 0.68
C ARG A 29 5.75 17.11 0.23
N ALA A 30 5.07 17.01 -0.92
CA ALA A 30 4.27 18.11 -1.48
C ALA A 30 2.93 18.31 -0.76
N THR A 31 2.47 17.36 0.04
CA THR A 31 1.18 17.43 0.73
C THR A 31 1.36 18.01 2.14
N SER A 32 0.68 19.11 2.44
CA SER A 32 0.70 19.73 3.77
C SER A 32 -0.37 19.14 4.70
N PRO A 33 -0.16 19.19 6.04
CA PRO A 33 -1.21 18.84 7.00
C PRO A 33 -2.50 19.68 6.84
N ASP A 34 -2.36 20.97 6.55
CA ASP A 34 -3.53 21.86 6.41
C ASP A 34 -4.36 21.48 5.17
N GLU A 35 -3.73 21.08 4.06
CA GLU A 35 -4.41 20.54 2.87
C GLU A 35 -5.18 19.24 3.18
N ILE A 36 -4.60 18.33 3.97
CA ILE A 36 -5.28 17.09 4.39
C ILE A 36 -6.47 17.41 5.30
N ILE A 37 -6.31 18.36 6.24
CA ILE A 37 -7.36 18.80 7.15
C ILE A 37 -8.54 19.39 6.38
N GLU A 38 -8.26 20.25 5.41
CA GLU A 38 -9.29 20.87 4.54
C GLU A 38 -9.98 19.80 3.69
N ALA A 39 -9.23 19.01 2.94
CA ALA A 39 -9.78 17.98 2.05
C ALA A 39 -10.57 16.90 2.79
N SER A 40 -10.15 16.53 4.00
CA SER A 40 -10.86 15.56 4.85
C SER A 40 -12.02 16.18 5.63
N GLN A 41 -12.25 17.49 5.54
CA GLN A 41 -13.27 18.23 6.30
C GLN A 41 -13.18 17.94 7.81
N THR A 42 -11.97 18.01 8.36
CA THR A 42 -11.72 17.78 9.79
C THR A 42 -11.15 19.03 10.45
N GLY A 43 -11.20 19.06 11.77
CA GLY A 43 -10.56 20.13 12.53
C GLY A 43 -9.08 19.84 12.81
N LYS A 44 -8.25 20.87 12.88
CA LYS A 44 -6.82 20.80 13.22
C LYS A 44 -6.56 20.01 14.51
N GLY A 45 -7.39 20.25 15.55
CA GLY A 45 -7.30 19.51 16.81
C GLY A 45 -7.55 18.01 16.66
N GLN A 46 -8.47 17.61 15.78
CA GLN A 46 -8.73 16.18 15.49
C GLN A 46 -7.55 15.53 14.79
N PHE A 47 -6.97 16.20 13.79
CA PHE A 47 -5.80 15.70 13.06
C PHE A 47 -4.64 15.39 14.02
N TYR A 48 -4.21 16.37 14.82
CA TYR A 48 -3.09 16.20 15.73
C TYR A 48 -3.41 15.29 16.93
N HIS A 49 -4.67 15.14 17.29
CA HIS A 49 -5.09 14.15 18.28
C HIS A 49 -4.84 12.72 17.78
N TYR A 50 -5.12 12.42 16.49
CA TYR A 50 -4.97 11.07 15.94
C TYR A 50 -3.56 10.74 15.49
N PHE A 51 -2.85 11.66 14.85
CA PHE A 51 -1.63 11.33 14.12
C PHE A 51 -0.37 12.01 14.66
N LYS A 52 -0.52 13.00 15.52
CA LYS A 52 0.56 13.80 16.14
C LYS A 52 1.41 14.57 15.12
N SER A 53 1.77 13.97 13.99
CA SER A 53 2.57 14.56 12.90
C SER A 53 2.12 14.02 11.54
N LYS A 54 2.66 14.61 10.46
CA LYS A 54 2.45 14.10 9.10
C LYS A 54 3.14 12.74 8.91
N GLU A 55 4.30 12.53 9.48
CA GLU A 55 5.04 11.25 9.44
C GLU A 55 4.25 10.15 10.12
N GLY A 56 3.61 10.45 11.26
CA GLY A 56 2.69 9.52 11.93
C GLY A 56 1.49 9.16 11.05
N LEU A 57 0.98 10.10 10.25
CA LEU A 57 -0.09 9.81 9.29
C LEU A 57 0.41 9.00 8.09
N VAL A 58 1.63 9.23 7.58
CA VAL A 58 2.24 8.41 6.52
C VAL A 58 2.36 6.96 6.99
N HIS A 59 2.85 6.74 8.21
CA HIS A 59 2.88 5.40 8.81
C HIS A 59 1.50 4.74 8.83
N GLU A 60 0.46 5.44 9.27
CA GLU A 60 -0.91 4.91 9.33
C GLU A 60 -1.49 4.60 7.94
N VAL A 61 -1.14 5.37 6.93
CA VAL A 61 -1.51 5.09 5.53
C VAL A 61 -0.84 3.80 5.06
N LEU A 62 0.46 3.62 5.32
CA LEU A 62 1.19 2.40 4.95
C LEU A 62 0.66 1.17 5.69
N GLN A 63 0.36 1.28 6.98
CA GLN A 63 -0.28 0.20 7.75
C GLN A 63 -1.65 -0.16 7.18
N THR A 64 -2.42 0.83 6.73
CA THR A 64 -3.72 0.58 6.08
C THR A 64 -3.53 -0.21 4.77
N TYR A 65 -2.59 0.15 3.91
CA TYR A 65 -2.27 -0.63 2.71
C TYR A 65 -1.83 -2.06 3.04
N LEU A 66 -1.00 -2.23 4.05
CA LEU A 66 -0.56 -3.56 4.49
C LEU A 66 -1.72 -4.44 4.95
N ASP A 67 -2.64 -3.87 5.74
CA ASP A 67 -3.82 -4.57 6.24
C ASP A 67 -4.79 -4.92 5.10
N GLU A 68 -4.98 -4.01 4.13
CA GLU A 68 -5.80 -4.27 2.93
C GLU A 68 -5.22 -5.41 2.08
N ILE A 69 -3.88 -5.44 1.88
CA ILE A 69 -3.20 -6.53 1.16
C ILE A 69 -3.34 -7.86 1.90
N LYS A 70 -3.18 -7.86 3.23
CA LYS A 70 -3.27 -9.07 4.05
C LYS A 70 -4.69 -9.62 4.15
N SER A 71 -5.69 -8.73 4.21
CA SER A 71 -7.10 -9.11 4.35
C SER A 71 -7.80 -9.39 3.01
N GLY A 72 -7.15 -9.11 1.86
CA GLY A 72 -7.77 -9.19 0.54
C GLY A 72 -8.74 -8.04 0.24
N ALA A 73 -8.68 -6.93 0.99
CA ALA A 73 -9.51 -5.75 0.78
C ALA A 73 -8.86 -4.73 -0.19
N ALA A 74 -7.62 -4.96 -0.61
CA ALA A 74 -6.93 -4.10 -1.56
C ALA A 74 -7.63 -4.10 -2.93
N PRO A 75 -7.56 -2.99 -3.71
CA PRO A 75 -8.14 -2.92 -5.06
C PRO A 75 -7.57 -3.97 -6.03
N VAL A 76 -6.34 -4.41 -5.80
CA VAL A 76 -5.68 -5.49 -6.53
C VAL A 76 -5.67 -6.72 -5.64
N ASP A 77 -6.08 -7.86 -6.17
CA ASP A 77 -6.04 -9.13 -5.46
C ASP A 77 -4.60 -9.68 -5.45
N TYR A 78 -4.05 -9.88 -4.26
CA TYR A 78 -2.71 -10.45 -4.05
C TYR A 78 -2.73 -11.95 -3.72
N GLU A 79 -3.89 -12.62 -3.77
CA GLU A 79 -3.99 -14.07 -3.58
C GLU A 79 -3.77 -14.78 -4.92
N ILE A 80 -2.53 -15.24 -5.16
CA ILE A 80 -2.11 -15.88 -6.39
C ILE A 80 -2.09 -17.40 -6.19
N SER A 81 -3.04 -18.12 -6.79
CA SER A 81 -3.16 -19.58 -6.71
C SER A 81 -2.99 -20.27 -8.06
N SER A 82 -3.06 -19.54 -9.15
CA SER A 82 -2.93 -20.03 -10.52
C SER A 82 -2.22 -19.03 -11.44
N TRP A 83 -1.74 -19.50 -12.60
CA TRP A 83 -1.21 -18.62 -13.66
C TRP A 83 -2.22 -17.59 -14.14
N ARG A 84 -3.50 -17.94 -14.13
CA ARG A 84 -4.58 -17.00 -14.45
C ARG A 84 -4.73 -15.90 -13.42
N ASP A 85 -4.50 -16.20 -12.13
CA ASP A 85 -4.53 -15.17 -11.08
C ASP A 85 -3.31 -14.26 -11.19
N LEU A 86 -2.14 -14.81 -11.51
CA LEU A 86 -0.95 -14.00 -11.79
C LEU A 86 -1.17 -13.06 -12.99
N GLU A 87 -1.77 -13.54 -14.08
CA GLU A 87 -2.14 -12.70 -15.23
C GLU A 87 -3.13 -11.60 -14.83
N LYS A 88 -4.17 -11.93 -14.06
CA LYS A 88 -5.13 -10.96 -13.53
C LYS A 88 -4.46 -9.90 -12.66
N TRP A 89 -3.50 -10.32 -11.81
CA TRP A 89 -2.74 -9.43 -10.95
C TRP A 89 -1.99 -8.37 -11.77
N PHE A 90 -1.26 -8.76 -12.81
CA PHE A 90 -0.60 -7.82 -13.74
C PHE A 90 -1.61 -6.92 -14.45
N ARG A 91 -2.70 -7.49 -14.99
CA ARG A 91 -3.74 -6.71 -15.66
C ARG A 91 -4.38 -5.68 -14.73
N ALA A 92 -4.66 -6.05 -13.49
CA ALA A 92 -5.24 -5.14 -12.49
C ALA A 92 -4.33 -3.94 -12.22
N HIS A 93 -3.01 -4.14 -12.14
CA HIS A 93 -2.06 -3.03 -12.01
C HIS A 93 -2.06 -2.12 -13.25
N VAL A 94 -2.11 -2.69 -14.46
CA VAL A 94 -2.20 -1.91 -15.70
C VAL A 94 -3.50 -1.10 -15.75
N GLU A 95 -4.64 -1.72 -15.42
CA GLU A 95 -5.94 -1.03 -15.42
C GLU A 95 -6.00 0.08 -14.34
N LEU A 96 -5.39 -0.16 -13.18
CA LEU A 96 -5.27 0.87 -12.14
C LEU A 96 -4.45 2.07 -12.63
N GLN A 97 -3.34 1.84 -13.35
CA GLN A 97 -2.55 2.91 -13.94
C GLN A 97 -3.30 3.67 -15.03
N LYS A 98 -4.07 2.96 -15.88
CA LYS A 98 -4.94 3.60 -16.88
C LYS A 98 -6.02 4.46 -16.21
N HIS A 99 -6.62 3.99 -15.12
CA HIS A 99 -7.60 4.76 -14.34
C HIS A 99 -7.02 6.10 -13.86
N TYR A 100 -5.74 6.12 -13.53
CA TYR A 100 -5.01 7.33 -13.13
C TYR A 100 -4.29 8.03 -14.30
N GLU A 101 -4.65 7.71 -15.54
CA GLU A 101 -4.07 8.33 -16.76
C GLU A 101 -2.52 8.25 -16.79
N MET A 102 -1.95 7.18 -16.19
CA MET A 102 -0.51 6.97 -16.04
C MET A 102 0.22 8.11 -15.29
N THR A 103 -0.51 8.90 -14.49
CA THR A 103 0.07 10.05 -13.75
C THR A 103 0.52 9.69 -12.34
N ARG A 104 0.12 8.53 -11.83
CA ARG A 104 0.45 8.08 -10.47
C ARG A 104 1.36 6.84 -10.52
N GLY A 105 2.35 6.81 -9.64
CA GLY A 105 3.24 5.66 -9.48
C GLY A 105 2.67 4.57 -8.57
N CYS A 106 3.55 3.71 -8.06
CA CYS A 106 3.20 2.80 -6.99
C CYS A 106 2.95 3.58 -5.69
N PRO A 107 1.79 3.44 -5.02
CA PRO A 107 1.47 4.28 -3.86
C PRO A 107 2.47 4.13 -2.71
N PHE A 108 2.95 2.92 -2.42
CA PHE A 108 3.96 2.70 -1.38
C PHE A 108 5.39 2.95 -1.88
N GLY A 109 5.68 2.70 -3.15
CA GLY A 109 6.98 3.01 -3.76
C GLY A 109 7.26 4.51 -3.78
N THR A 110 6.25 5.35 -4.07
CA THR A 110 6.35 6.80 -4.00
C THR A 110 6.73 7.27 -2.59
N LEU A 111 6.04 6.76 -1.56
CA LEU A 111 6.34 7.09 -0.16
C LEU A 111 7.73 6.61 0.26
N GLY A 112 8.15 5.42 -0.19
CA GLY A 112 9.49 4.89 0.07
C GLY A 112 10.61 5.73 -0.56
N ASN A 113 10.42 6.21 -1.78
CA ASN A 113 11.38 7.09 -2.47
C ASN A 113 11.51 8.47 -1.83
N GLU A 114 10.46 8.94 -1.16
CA GLU A 114 10.48 10.20 -0.44
C GLU A 114 11.06 10.08 0.98
N ALA A 115 11.13 8.86 1.54
CA ALA A 115 11.68 8.63 2.87
C ALA A 115 13.18 8.93 2.93
N THR A 116 13.59 9.68 3.95
CA THR A 116 14.99 10.00 4.24
C THR A 116 15.63 8.96 5.16
N VAL A 117 16.94 9.09 5.42
CA VAL A 117 17.61 8.24 6.41
C VAL A 117 17.02 8.34 7.82
N ASN A 118 16.35 9.44 8.14
CA ASN A 118 15.73 9.65 9.44
C ASN A 118 14.31 9.06 9.54
N ASP A 119 13.72 8.65 8.42
CA ASP A 119 12.35 8.10 8.35
C ASP A 119 12.37 6.57 8.43
N GLU A 120 13.05 6.03 9.44
CA GLU A 120 13.26 4.58 9.62
C GLU A 120 11.94 3.80 9.64
N LEU A 121 10.93 4.31 10.36
CA LEU A 121 9.63 3.66 10.46
C LEU A 121 8.94 3.55 9.09
N ILE A 122 8.98 4.61 8.28
CA ILE A 122 8.38 4.62 6.92
C ILE A 122 9.10 3.61 6.02
N ARG A 123 10.45 3.54 6.09
CA ARG A 123 11.22 2.57 5.31
C ARG A 123 10.90 1.13 5.70
N GLN A 124 10.76 0.86 7.00
CA GLN A 124 10.39 -0.46 7.51
C GLN A 124 8.98 -0.85 7.04
N ASP A 125 8.01 0.06 7.10
CA ASP A 125 6.65 -0.18 6.61
C ASP A 125 6.63 -0.53 5.12
N VAL A 126 7.31 0.26 4.29
CA VAL A 126 7.41 0.03 2.85
C VAL A 126 8.10 -1.30 2.55
N SER A 127 9.21 -1.61 3.24
CA SER A 127 9.91 -2.89 3.11
C SER A 127 8.99 -4.06 3.45
N LEU A 128 8.23 -3.96 4.53
CA LEU A 128 7.29 -5.00 4.96
C LEU A 128 6.17 -5.23 3.94
N ILE A 129 5.64 -4.17 3.32
CA ILE A 129 4.64 -4.29 2.25
C ILE A 129 5.19 -5.09 1.07
N PHE A 130 6.37 -4.71 0.58
CA PHE A 130 7.00 -5.42 -0.54
C PHE A 130 7.37 -6.87 -0.18
N GLU A 131 7.83 -7.12 1.04
CA GLU A 131 8.11 -8.47 1.53
C GLU A 131 6.84 -9.34 1.56
N VAL A 132 5.71 -8.81 2.03
CA VAL A 132 4.44 -9.54 2.03
C VAL A 132 4.00 -9.87 0.61
N ILE A 133 4.08 -8.93 -0.33
CA ILE A 133 3.74 -9.17 -1.74
C ILE A 133 4.67 -10.21 -2.36
N LYS A 134 5.98 -10.06 -2.17
CA LYS A 134 6.99 -11.02 -2.64
C LYS A 134 6.72 -12.43 -2.13
N ASN A 135 6.46 -12.58 -0.82
CA ASN A 135 6.21 -13.88 -0.22
C ASN A 135 4.97 -14.58 -0.80
N LYS A 136 3.90 -13.83 -1.12
CA LYS A 136 2.72 -14.37 -1.78
C LYS A 136 3.04 -14.89 -3.19
N LEU A 137 3.79 -14.13 -3.98
CA LEU A 137 4.23 -14.52 -5.32
C LEU A 137 5.19 -15.72 -5.28
N ALA A 138 6.20 -15.69 -4.40
CA ALA A 138 7.16 -16.78 -4.22
C ALA A 138 6.47 -18.08 -3.81
N ALA A 139 5.51 -18.02 -2.91
CA ALA A 139 4.72 -19.19 -2.50
C ALA A 139 3.95 -19.83 -3.68
N PHE A 140 3.43 -19.03 -4.61
CA PHE A 140 2.85 -19.54 -5.85
C PHE A 140 3.89 -20.24 -6.72
N PHE A 141 5.05 -19.63 -6.97
CA PHE A 141 6.11 -20.22 -7.80
C PHE A 141 6.70 -21.49 -7.17
N VAL A 142 6.83 -21.56 -5.85
CA VAL A 142 7.24 -22.79 -5.13
C VAL A 142 6.27 -23.93 -5.41
N LYS A 143 4.95 -23.65 -5.32
CA LYS A 143 3.91 -24.66 -5.63
C LYS A 143 3.95 -25.11 -7.08
N GLU A 144 4.13 -24.20 -8.03
CA GLU A 144 4.20 -24.55 -9.46
C GLU A 144 5.48 -25.31 -9.80
N LYS A 145 6.60 -25.02 -9.16
CA LYS A 145 7.83 -25.78 -9.27
C LYS A 145 7.68 -27.22 -8.73
N ALA A 146 7.03 -27.38 -7.59
CA ALA A 146 6.75 -28.69 -7.02
C ALA A 146 5.84 -29.55 -7.91
N LYS A 147 4.94 -28.92 -8.69
CA LYS A 147 4.10 -29.62 -9.72
C LYS A 147 4.85 -29.91 -11.03
N GLY A 148 6.14 -29.61 -11.13
CA GLY A 148 6.94 -29.80 -12.35
C GLY A 148 6.61 -28.83 -13.48
N LYS A 149 5.90 -27.74 -13.22
CA LYS A 149 5.52 -26.74 -14.22
C LYS A 149 6.57 -25.64 -14.45
N LEU A 150 7.64 -25.65 -13.68
CA LEU A 150 8.79 -24.77 -13.84
C LEU A 150 10.05 -25.60 -14.08
N ALA A 151 11.03 -25.00 -14.76
CA ALA A 151 12.33 -25.61 -14.95
C ALA A 151 13.01 -25.91 -13.59
N LYS A 152 13.81 -26.98 -13.51
CA LYS A 152 14.47 -27.38 -12.26
C LYS A 152 15.36 -26.27 -11.69
N GLN A 153 16.02 -25.49 -12.54
CA GLN A 153 16.88 -24.37 -12.19
C GLN A 153 16.10 -23.07 -11.87
N ALA A 154 14.78 -23.02 -12.07
CA ALA A 154 14.00 -21.84 -11.76
C ALA A 154 14.08 -21.53 -10.25
N ASP A 155 14.30 -20.27 -9.92
CA ASP A 155 14.36 -19.76 -8.56
C ASP A 155 13.07 -18.98 -8.25
N PRO A 156 12.16 -19.52 -7.41
CA PRO A 156 10.90 -18.87 -7.06
C PRO A 156 11.03 -17.47 -6.45
N GLU A 157 12.08 -17.25 -5.64
CA GLU A 157 12.33 -15.96 -5.01
C GLU A 157 12.70 -14.90 -6.05
N ARG A 158 13.63 -15.25 -6.95
CA ARG A 158 14.03 -14.37 -8.05
C ARG A 158 12.88 -14.10 -9.02
N MET A 159 12.01 -15.08 -9.26
CA MET A 159 10.81 -14.88 -10.08
C MET A 159 9.85 -13.91 -9.41
N ALA A 160 9.67 -13.99 -8.09
CA ALA A 160 8.86 -13.05 -7.34
C ALA A 160 9.47 -11.64 -7.37
N ASP A 161 10.79 -11.51 -7.17
CA ASP A 161 11.50 -10.22 -7.27
C ASP A 161 11.30 -9.58 -8.66
N PHE A 162 11.38 -10.38 -9.73
CA PHE A 162 11.13 -9.89 -11.09
C PHE A 162 9.71 -9.38 -11.30
N CYS A 163 8.71 -9.97 -10.64
CA CYS A 163 7.32 -9.53 -10.76
C CYS A 163 7.06 -8.17 -10.10
N ILE A 164 7.86 -7.78 -9.11
CA ILE A 164 7.66 -6.54 -8.33
C ILE A 164 8.67 -5.43 -8.66
N SER A 165 9.67 -5.72 -9.48
CA SER A 165 10.67 -4.75 -9.95
C SER A 165 10.17 -4.00 -11.18
#